data_ea936f1c51f985d93254ccfd5a97e6c9
#
_entry.id   ea936f1c51f985d93254ccfd5a97e6c9
#
_cell.length_a   1.000
_cell.length_b   1.000
_cell.length_c   1.000
_cell.angle_alpha   90.00
_cell.angle_beta   90.00
_cell.angle_gamma   90.00
#
_symmetry.space_group_name_H-M   'P 1'
#
loop_
_entity.id
_entity.type
_entity.pdbx_description
1 polymer ?
#
loop_
_entity_poly.entity_id
_entity_poly.type
_entity_poly.pdbx_seq_one_letter_code
_entity_poly.pdbx_strand_id
1 'polypeptide(L)'
;TPFELRGPAVGPLTRTTADPTGTRVLGTLNNCAGGHTPWGTVLSGEENFNQYFGTTGTVSDPERLEALRRYGVSVSRSGRRWEEFDARFDPAAEPNEVNRFGYVVEVDPWDPTSTPVKHSAMGRFKHEGASVHVTGDGTVVAYSGDDERFDYLYKFVSSRRITPGTGSAARAENMKILDEGTLYVATFSGNSPAAQIDGSGTLPADGAFDGTGTWIPLMTVAPGGNAVSHVPGMTPEQVAVYTRMAGDRVGATKMDRPEDVEPSPTTGKVYMALTNNTRRTTANVDEANPRHNNKHGQVVEITDDHAGTTFGWNLLLVCGDPAEADSYFGGFDKSKVSPISCPDNVAFDPAGGLWVSTDGNALGFNDGLYSVATEGPNRGETKLFLTVPVGAETCGPLVFDNRAIVNVQHPGEKDGASIENPASHWPDGGTSQPRPSTVVAWRNGFSGGAGSLGSGSLPTGLIGS
;
A
#
# COMPACT_ATOMS: atom_id res chain seq x y z
N THR A 1 3.77 -21.63 -9.84
CA THR A 1 2.91 -21.04 -10.89
C THR A 1 3.71 -19.97 -11.62
N PRO A 2 3.74 -19.96 -12.95
CA PRO A 2 4.30 -18.86 -13.73
C PRO A 2 3.34 -17.67 -13.73
N PHE A 3 3.93 -16.48 -13.69
CA PHE A 3 3.27 -15.18 -13.86
C PHE A 3 3.80 -14.52 -15.14
N GLU A 4 2.96 -13.77 -15.83
CA GLU A 4 3.37 -12.96 -16.96
C GLU A 4 3.78 -11.58 -16.48
N LEU A 5 5.02 -11.18 -16.71
CA LEU A 5 5.44 -9.77 -16.54
C LEU A 5 5.08 -9.00 -17.80
N ARG A 6 4.28 -7.95 -17.67
CA ARG A 6 3.83 -7.07 -18.77
C ARG A 6 4.33 -5.66 -18.57
N GLY A 7 4.37 -4.93 -19.67
CA GLY A 7 4.70 -3.50 -19.68
C GLY A 7 6.18 -3.21 -19.84
N PRO A 8 6.62 -1.97 -19.50
CA PRO A 8 7.92 -1.42 -19.90
C PRO A 8 9.14 -2.01 -19.20
N ALA A 9 8.98 -2.77 -18.10
CA ALA A 9 10.11 -3.47 -17.48
C ALA A 9 10.59 -4.69 -18.26
N VAL A 10 9.80 -5.18 -19.23
CA VAL A 10 10.19 -6.32 -20.05
C VAL A 10 11.34 -5.94 -20.96
N GLY A 11 12.54 -6.42 -20.64
CA GLY A 11 13.76 -6.04 -21.37
C GLY A 11 15.03 -6.64 -20.75
N PRO A 12 16.20 -6.07 -21.09
CA PRO A 12 17.48 -6.51 -20.57
C PRO A 12 17.57 -6.60 -19.04
N LEU A 13 16.87 -5.73 -18.29
CA LEU A 13 16.91 -5.69 -16.83
C LEU A 13 16.06 -6.78 -16.15
N THR A 14 15.21 -7.51 -16.89
CA THR A 14 14.36 -8.59 -16.35
C THR A 14 14.64 -9.95 -16.97
N ARG A 15 15.57 -10.02 -17.94
CA ARG A 15 16.02 -11.29 -18.52
C ARG A 15 16.90 -12.05 -17.53
N THR A 16 16.63 -13.34 -17.40
CA THR A 16 17.40 -14.26 -16.56
C THR A 16 17.92 -15.43 -17.38
N THR A 17 18.81 -16.23 -16.80
CA THR A 17 19.30 -17.45 -17.44
C THR A 17 18.16 -18.41 -17.75
N ALA A 18 17.16 -18.51 -16.87
CA ALA A 18 16.00 -19.39 -17.04
C ALA A 18 14.90 -18.79 -17.92
N ASP A 19 14.87 -17.45 -18.08
CA ASP A 19 13.91 -16.73 -18.92
C ASP A 19 14.59 -15.64 -19.76
N PRO A 20 15.15 -15.97 -20.92
CA PRO A 20 15.80 -15.02 -21.80
C PRO A 20 14.85 -13.96 -22.41
N THR A 21 13.54 -14.15 -22.30
CA THR A 21 12.54 -13.17 -22.77
C THR A 21 12.27 -12.08 -21.73
N GLY A 22 12.42 -12.40 -20.44
CA GLY A 22 12.12 -11.50 -19.33
C GLY A 22 10.62 -11.35 -19.03
N THR A 23 9.77 -12.24 -19.57
CA THR A 23 8.31 -12.15 -19.48
C THR A 23 7.68 -13.17 -18.54
N ARG A 24 8.41 -14.24 -18.17
CA ARG A 24 7.85 -15.36 -17.41
C ARG A 24 8.50 -15.47 -16.03
N VAL A 25 7.83 -14.95 -15.02
CA VAL A 25 8.30 -14.95 -13.63
C VAL A 25 7.75 -16.16 -12.88
N LEU A 26 8.57 -16.85 -12.10
CA LEU A 26 8.11 -17.97 -11.27
C LEU A 26 7.71 -17.45 -9.88
N GLY A 27 6.40 -17.34 -9.67
CA GLY A 27 5.81 -16.97 -8.38
C GLY A 27 5.71 -15.47 -8.13
N THR A 28 5.24 -15.17 -6.96
CA THR A 28 5.10 -13.84 -6.37
C THR A 28 5.68 -13.89 -4.96
N LEU A 29 6.11 -12.76 -4.41
CA LEU A 29 6.76 -12.69 -3.11
C LEU A 29 6.11 -11.62 -2.24
N ASN A 30 5.85 -12.00 -0.98
CA ASN A 30 5.39 -11.12 0.08
C ASN A 30 4.19 -10.26 -0.35
N ASN A 31 3.15 -10.91 -0.86
CA ASN A 31 1.92 -10.23 -1.22
C ASN A 31 1.30 -9.60 0.02
N CYS A 32 1.07 -8.31 -0.05
CA CYS A 32 0.39 -7.52 0.97
C CYS A 32 -1.01 -7.16 0.52
N ALA A 33 -1.53 -6.03 0.98
CA ALA A 33 -2.86 -5.56 0.65
C ALA A 33 -3.08 -5.44 -0.88
N GLY A 34 -4.29 -5.27 -1.25
CA GLY A 34 -4.71 -5.13 -2.63
C GLY A 34 -6.20 -4.84 -2.65
N GLY A 35 -6.82 -5.06 -3.77
CA GLY A 35 -8.23 -4.80 -3.90
C GLY A 35 -8.87 -5.68 -4.96
N HIS A 36 -10.19 -5.64 -5.01
CA HIS A 36 -10.92 -6.18 -6.15
C HIS A 36 -11.14 -5.07 -7.18
N THR A 37 -11.01 -5.43 -8.42
CA THR A 37 -11.25 -4.48 -9.51
C THR A 37 -12.73 -4.40 -9.85
N PRO A 38 -13.21 -3.29 -10.42
CA PRO A 38 -14.58 -3.17 -10.91
C PRO A 38 -14.95 -4.17 -12.00
N TRP A 39 -13.97 -4.79 -12.66
CA TRP A 39 -14.19 -5.85 -13.66
C TRP A 39 -14.10 -7.28 -13.10
N GLY A 40 -13.86 -7.44 -11.79
CA GLY A 40 -14.01 -8.71 -11.08
C GLY A 40 -12.73 -9.53 -10.94
N THR A 41 -11.56 -8.95 -11.17
CA THR A 41 -10.26 -9.53 -10.83
C THR A 41 -9.78 -9.08 -9.46
N VAL A 42 -8.70 -9.64 -8.95
CA VAL A 42 -8.08 -9.31 -7.68
C VAL A 42 -6.68 -8.78 -7.90
N LEU A 43 -6.35 -7.65 -7.30
CA LEU A 43 -5.01 -7.07 -7.23
C LEU A 43 -4.35 -7.40 -5.91
N SER A 44 -3.02 -7.49 -5.91
CA SER A 44 -2.20 -7.63 -4.70
C SER A 44 -0.83 -6.99 -4.93
N GLY A 45 -0.33 -6.24 -3.95
CA GLY A 45 1.01 -5.66 -3.98
C GLY A 45 2.09 -6.67 -3.61
N GLU A 46 3.22 -6.68 -4.29
CA GLU A 46 4.44 -7.34 -3.80
C GLU A 46 5.21 -6.31 -2.96
N GLU A 47 5.21 -6.47 -1.66
CA GLU A 47 5.73 -5.48 -0.71
C GLU A 47 7.18 -5.82 -0.30
N ASN A 48 7.40 -6.60 0.73
CA ASN A 48 8.71 -6.88 1.32
C ASN A 48 9.55 -7.94 0.56
N PHE A 49 9.45 -7.96 -0.77
CA PHE A 49 10.16 -8.92 -1.65
C PHE A 49 11.68 -8.89 -1.47
N ASN A 50 12.25 -7.74 -1.09
CA ASN A 50 13.69 -7.53 -0.90
C ASN A 50 14.28 -8.46 0.18
N GLN A 51 13.50 -8.89 1.17
CA GLN A 51 13.94 -9.76 2.26
C GLN A 51 14.28 -11.18 1.81
N TYR A 52 13.84 -11.61 0.62
CA TYR A 52 14.08 -12.95 0.09
C TYR A 52 15.41 -13.06 -0.67
N PHE A 53 16.04 -11.92 -0.96
CA PHE A 53 17.29 -11.85 -1.72
C PHE A 53 18.46 -11.50 -0.81
N GLY A 54 19.56 -12.18 -1.04
CA GLY A 54 20.85 -11.95 -0.41
C GLY A 54 21.96 -12.55 -1.26
N THR A 55 23.22 -12.39 -0.90
CA THR A 55 24.31 -12.96 -1.68
C THR A 55 25.35 -13.65 -0.83
N THR A 56 25.85 -14.77 -1.34
CA THR A 56 27.06 -15.44 -0.86
C THR A 56 28.30 -15.05 -1.68
N GLY A 57 28.09 -14.34 -2.79
CA GLY A 57 29.11 -13.85 -3.70
C GLY A 57 29.41 -12.36 -3.55
N THR A 58 29.88 -11.75 -4.64
CA THR A 58 30.17 -10.32 -4.72
C THR A 58 29.44 -9.69 -5.90
N VAL A 59 28.68 -8.64 -5.66
CA VAL A 59 28.10 -7.78 -6.70
C VAL A 59 29.11 -6.67 -6.98
N SER A 60 29.79 -6.74 -8.12
CA SER A 60 30.88 -5.81 -8.48
C SER A 60 30.42 -4.62 -9.32
N ASP A 61 29.24 -4.67 -9.93
CA ASP A 61 28.67 -3.59 -10.73
C ASP A 61 28.17 -2.46 -9.81
N PRO A 62 28.74 -1.23 -9.88
CA PRO A 62 28.39 -0.14 -8.99
C PRO A 62 26.92 0.33 -9.12
N GLU A 63 26.40 0.38 -10.35
CA GLU A 63 25.01 0.84 -10.60
C GLU A 63 24.02 -0.16 -10.01
N ARG A 64 24.28 -1.43 -10.21
CA ARG A 64 23.48 -2.51 -9.61
C ARG A 64 23.58 -2.49 -8.09
N LEU A 65 24.76 -2.30 -7.54
CA LEU A 65 24.96 -2.24 -6.10
C LEU A 65 24.19 -1.08 -5.46
N GLU A 66 24.18 0.09 -6.13
CA GLU A 66 23.38 1.24 -5.73
C GLU A 66 21.88 0.91 -5.75
N ALA A 67 21.39 0.31 -6.83
CA ALA A 67 19.99 -0.10 -6.95
C ALA A 67 19.58 -1.12 -5.86
N LEU A 68 20.39 -2.16 -5.61
CA LEU A 68 20.12 -3.14 -4.55
C LEU A 68 20.02 -2.46 -3.18
N ARG A 69 20.95 -1.56 -2.85
CA ARG A 69 20.92 -0.79 -1.61
C ARG A 69 19.70 0.10 -1.49
N ARG A 70 19.32 0.80 -2.58
CA ARG A 70 18.16 1.68 -2.60
C ARG A 70 16.85 0.92 -2.34
N TYR A 71 16.80 -0.35 -2.76
CA TYR A 71 15.67 -1.24 -2.51
C TYR A 71 15.78 -2.06 -1.22
N GLY A 72 16.81 -1.84 -0.40
CA GLY A 72 17.00 -2.58 0.84
C GLY A 72 17.29 -4.08 0.63
N VAL A 73 17.78 -4.45 -0.57
CA VAL A 73 18.22 -5.83 -0.84
C VAL A 73 19.57 -6.08 -0.19
N SER A 74 19.71 -7.19 0.53
CA SER A 74 20.96 -7.52 1.21
C SER A 74 22.10 -7.79 0.20
N VAL A 75 23.22 -7.13 0.42
CA VAL A 75 24.49 -7.37 -0.31
C VAL A 75 25.40 -8.33 0.45
N SER A 76 24.87 -9.04 1.38
CA SER A 76 25.39 -10.18 2.14
C SER A 76 24.29 -11.22 2.30
N ARG A 77 24.47 -12.22 3.13
CA ARG A 77 23.41 -13.19 3.41
C ARG A 77 22.14 -12.51 3.91
N SER A 78 21.01 -12.93 3.35
CA SER A 78 19.70 -12.46 3.82
C SER A 78 19.29 -13.11 5.16
N GLY A 79 18.34 -12.51 5.86
CA GLY A 79 17.77 -13.13 7.05
C GLY A 79 16.99 -14.42 6.75
N ARG A 80 16.42 -14.53 5.55
CA ARG A 80 15.64 -15.70 5.11
C ARG A 80 16.51 -16.80 4.49
N ARG A 81 17.72 -16.48 4.02
CA ARG A 81 18.74 -17.40 3.52
C ARG A 81 18.30 -18.25 2.30
N TRP A 82 17.37 -17.76 1.49
CA TRP A 82 16.90 -18.47 0.30
C TRP A 82 18.00 -18.59 -0.76
N GLU A 83 18.89 -17.61 -0.85
CA GLU A 83 20.06 -17.59 -1.72
C GLU A 83 21.03 -18.77 -1.50
N GLU A 84 20.98 -19.41 -0.34
CA GLU A 84 21.82 -20.57 -0.05
C GLU A 84 21.26 -21.86 -0.67
N PHE A 85 19.98 -21.90 -1.05
CA PHE A 85 19.29 -23.08 -1.57
C PHE A 85 18.91 -22.96 -3.04
N ASP A 86 18.67 -21.73 -3.53
CA ASP A 86 18.29 -21.46 -4.92
C ASP A 86 19.02 -20.20 -5.41
N ALA A 87 19.92 -20.39 -6.40
CA ALA A 87 20.74 -19.32 -6.96
C ALA A 87 19.95 -18.16 -7.58
N ARG A 88 18.67 -18.35 -7.90
CA ARG A 88 17.80 -17.26 -8.38
C ARG A 88 17.63 -16.14 -7.35
N PHE A 89 17.79 -16.43 -6.06
CA PHE A 89 17.70 -15.43 -4.98
C PHE A 89 19.05 -14.81 -4.62
N ASP A 90 20.12 -15.15 -5.35
CA ASP A 90 21.45 -14.55 -5.20
C ASP A 90 21.73 -13.55 -6.35
N PRO A 91 21.69 -12.20 -6.09
CA PRO A 91 21.98 -11.19 -7.10
C PRO A 91 23.41 -11.25 -7.70
N ALA A 92 24.35 -11.99 -7.11
CA ALA A 92 25.65 -12.22 -7.70
C ALA A 92 25.63 -13.38 -8.73
N ALA A 93 24.71 -14.34 -8.55
CA ALA A 93 24.54 -15.48 -9.46
C ALA A 93 23.50 -15.20 -10.55
N GLU A 94 22.32 -14.67 -10.19
CA GLU A 94 21.23 -14.32 -11.12
C GLU A 94 20.83 -12.84 -10.91
N PRO A 95 21.56 -11.92 -11.55
CA PRO A 95 21.53 -10.49 -11.23
C PRO A 95 20.18 -9.81 -11.42
N ASN A 96 19.34 -10.30 -12.32
CA ASN A 96 18.11 -9.64 -12.74
C ASN A 96 16.86 -10.26 -12.08
N GLU A 97 16.98 -11.37 -11.37
CA GLU A 97 15.81 -12.03 -10.79
C GLU A 97 15.12 -11.11 -9.76
N VAL A 98 15.87 -10.37 -8.97
CA VAL A 98 15.33 -9.40 -8.00
C VAL A 98 14.48 -8.30 -8.66
N ASN A 99 14.76 -7.95 -9.91
CA ASN A 99 14.03 -6.93 -10.67
C ASN A 99 12.65 -7.41 -11.16
N ARG A 100 12.30 -8.66 -10.92
CA ARG A 100 11.08 -9.32 -11.37
C ARG A 100 10.00 -9.38 -10.28
N PHE A 101 10.29 -8.77 -9.11
CA PHE A 101 9.42 -8.69 -7.94
C PHE A 101 9.30 -7.25 -7.46
N GLY A 102 8.22 -6.93 -6.75
CA GLY A 102 7.88 -5.59 -6.30
C GLY A 102 6.90 -4.91 -7.25
N TYR A 103 6.00 -5.66 -7.86
CA TYR A 103 4.95 -5.17 -8.76
C TYR A 103 3.55 -5.42 -8.20
N VAL A 104 2.56 -4.78 -8.78
CA VAL A 104 1.16 -5.14 -8.58
C VAL A 104 0.87 -6.38 -9.41
N VAL A 105 0.27 -7.37 -8.76
CA VAL A 105 -0.14 -8.64 -9.34
C VAL A 105 -1.65 -8.64 -9.56
N GLU A 106 -2.13 -9.10 -10.72
CA GLU A 106 -3.54 -9.29 -11.02
C GLU A 106 -3.86 -10.75 -11.28
N VAL A 107 -4.93 -11.24 -10.64
CA VAL A 107 -5.42 -12.62 -10.77
C VAL A 107 -6.89 -12.60 -11.16
N ASP A 108 -7.29 -13.40 -12.17
CA ASP A 108 -8.69 -13.68 -12.46
C ASP A 108 -9.16 -14.90 -11.62
N PRO A 109 -9.93 -14.68 -10.53
CA PRO A 109 -10.39 -15.76 -9.67
C PRO A 109 -11.49 -16.63 -10.31
N TRP A 110 -12.04 -16.19 -11.44
CA TRP A 110 -13.11 -16.87 -12.16
C TRP A 110 -12.60 -17.80 -13.27
N ASP A 111 -11.31 -17.69 -13.64
CA ASP A 111 -10.67 -18.53 -14.64
C ASP A 111 -9.40 -19.17 -14.05
N PRO A 112 -9.48 -20.40 -13.55
CA PRO A 112 -8.33 -21.11 -12.97
C PRO A 112 -7.24 -21.46 -14.01
N THR A 113 -7.53 -21.27 -15.30
CA THR A 113 -6.58 -21.50 -16.39
C THR A 113 -5.87 -20.24 -16.84
N SER A 114 -6.31 -19.08 -16.37
CA SER A 114 -5.67 -17.78 -16.67
C SER A 114 -4.26 -17.71 -16.08
N THR A 115 -3.37 -16.99 -16.77
CA THR A 115 -2.05 -16.70 -16.25
C THR A 115 -2.11 -15.40 -15.45
N PRO A 116 -1.74 -15.39 -14.16
CA PRO A 116 -1.63 -14.15 -13.39
C PRO A 116 -0.62 -13.18 -14.00
N VAL A 117 -0.85 -11.89 -13.84
CA VAL A 117 -0.09 -10.81 -14.48
C VAL A 117 0.61 -9.96 -13.43
N LYS A 118 1.83 -9.50 -13.74
CA LYS A 118 2.55 -8.45 -13.01
C LYS A 118 2.60 -7.19 -13.88
N HIS A 119 2.08 -6.07 -13.37
CA HIS A 119 1.90 -4.82 -14.10
C HIS A 119 3.08 -3.86 -13.91
N SER A 120 4.07 -3.90 -14.78
CA SER A 120 5.26 -3.06 -14.61
C SER A 120 5.06 -1.59 -14.99
N ALA A 121 3.98 -1.24 -15.68
CA ALA A 121 3.66 0.16 -15.95
C ALA A 121 3.25 0.94 -14.68
N MET A 122 2.87 0.23 -13.61
CA MET A 122 2.61 0.82 -12.29
C MET A 122 3.88 1.06 -11.46
N GLY A 123 5.06 0.75 -12.01
CA GLY A 123 6.33 0.89 -11.31
C GLY A 123 6.68 -0.30 -10.42
N ARG A 124 7.92 -0.31 -9.92
CA ARG A 124 8.46 -1.32 -9.02
C ARG A 124 8.90 -0.67 -7.72
N PHE A 125 8.26 -1.06 -6.62
CA PHE A 125 8.58 -0.64 -5.24
C PHE A 125 7.90 -1.62 -4.27
N LYS A 126 7.92 -1.35 -2.97
CA LYS A 126 7.18 -2.13 -1.98
C LYS A 126 5.71 -1.72 -2.01
N HIS A 127 4.96 -2.29 -2.94
CA HIS A 127 3.53 -2.01 -3.05
C HIS A 127 2.80 -2.57 -1.84
N GLU A 128 2.35 -1.67 -0.96
CA GLU A 128 1.49 -2.06 0.16
C GLU A 128 0.16 -2.56 -0.35
N GLY A 129 -0.46 -1.81 -1.24
CA GLY A 129 -1.71 -2.17 -1.89
C GLY A 129 -1.83 -1.57 -3.28
N ALA A 130 -2.96 -1.82 -3.93
CA ALA A 130 -3.33 -1.22 -5.19
C ALA A 130 -4.84 -1.11 -5.27
N SER A 131 -5.34 0.07 -4.97
CA SER A 131 -6.76 0.40 -5.10
C SER A 131 -7.03 1.19 -6.36
N VAL A 132 -8.14 0.87 -7.02
CA VAL A 132 -8.53 1.51 -8.27
C VAL A 132 -9.79 2.34 -8.12
N HIS A 133 -9.79 3.52 -8.72
CA HIS A 133 -10.94 4.37 -8.93
C HIS A 133 -11.28 4.45 -10.41
N VAL A 134 -12.56 4.44 -10.74
CA VAL A 134 -13.04 4.64 -12.13
C VAL A 134 -13.72 5.98 -12.21
N THR A 135 -13.19 6.87 -13.01
CA THR A 135 -13.79 8.20 -13.26
C THR A 135 -15.06 8.09 -14.09
N GLY A 136 -15.84 9.17 -14.13
CA GLY A 136 -17.11 9.19 -14.85
C GLY A 136 -16.99 8.95 -16.38
N ASP A 137 -15.80 9.15 -16.96
CA ASP A 137 -15.52 8.86 -18.38
C ASP A 137 -14.92 7.46 -18.62
N GLY A 138 -14.79 6.67 -17.54
CA GLY A 138 -14.27 5.30 -17.61
C GLY A 138 -12.74 5.18 -17.55
N THR A 139 -12.01 6.26 -17.23
CA THR A 139 -10.57 6.19 -16.93
C THR A 139 -10.36 5.45 -15.63
N VAL A 140 -9.37 4.57 -15.57
CA VAL A 140 -8.96 3.87 -14.34
C VAL A 140 -7.76 4.58 -13.76
N VAL A 141 -7.85 4.91 -12.46
CA VAL A 141 -6.76 5.50 -11.69
C VAL A 141 -6.43 4.57 -10.54
N ALA A 142 -5.16 4.24 -10.37
CA ALA A 142 -4.69 3.44 -9.25
C ALA A 142 -3.76 4.25 -8.36
N TYR A 143 -3.90 4.08 -7.05
CA TYR A 143 -3.02 4.67 -6.04
C TYR A 143 -2.29 3.56 -5.30
N SER A 144 -1.03 3.80 -4.92
CA SER A 144 -0.22 2.84 -4.19
C SER A 144 0.83 3.55 -3.33
N GLY A 145 0.94 3.16 -2.07
CA GLY A 145 2.02 3.54 -1.18
C GLY A 145 3.24 2.65 -1.38
N ASP A 146 4.43 3.20 -1.13
CA ASP A 146 5.69 2.47 -1.07
C ASP A 146 6.11 2.35 0.39
N ASP A 147 5.83 1.21 1.03
CA ASP A 147 6.10 1.02 2.45
C ASP A 147 7.58 0.95 2.78
N GLU A 148 8.16 2.13 2.87
CA GLU A 148 9.48 2.33 3.47
C GLU A 148 9.61 3.78 3.98
N ARG A 149 10.42 3.96 5.00
CA ARG A 149 10.74 5.29 5.52
C ARG A 149 11.39 6.14 4.46
N PHE A 150 10.83 7.35 4.24
CA PHE A 150 11.30 8.31 3.24
C PHE A 150 11.06 7.87 1.79
N ASP A 151 10.09 6.96 1.55
CA ASP A 151 9.62 6.62 0.22
C ASP A 151 8.30 7.33 -0.12
N TYR A 152 7.59 6.96 -1.16
CA TYR A 152 6.75 7.86 -1.93
C TYR A 152 5.32 7.34 -2.08
N LEU A 153 4.40 8.27 -2.37
CA LEU A 153 3.07 7.98 -2.89
C LEU A 153 3.10 8.04 -4.41
N TYR A 154 2.51 7.03 -5.06
CA TYR A 154 2.40 6.92 -6.51
C TYR A 154 0.94 6.92 -6.97
N LYS A 155 0.74 7.43 -8.20
CA LYS A 155 -0.53 7.37 -8.92
C LYS A 155 -0.29 6.86 -10.35
N PHE A 156 -1.15 5.95 -10.81
CA PHE A 156 -1.20 5.52 -12.19
C PHE A 156 -2.53 5.95 -12.81
N VAL A 157 -2.50 6.57 -13.99
CA VAL A 157 -3.70 6.97 -14.75
C VAL A 157 -3.69 6.23 -16.07
N SER A 158 -4.70 5.38 -16.29
CA SER A 158 -4.77 4.56 -17.49
C SER A 158 -5.03 5.40 -18.76
N SER A 159 -4.45 4.97 -19.87
CA SER A 159 -4.80 5.48 -21.22
C SER A 159 -5.97 4.74 -21.84
N ARG A 160 -6.33 3.58 -21.30
CA ARG A 160 -7.51 2.79 -21.68
C ARG A 160 -8.71 3.16 -20.82
N ARG A 161 -9.88 2.93 -21.37
CA ARG A 161 -11.15 3.02 -20.63
C ARG A 161 -11.62 1.62 -20.25
N ILE A 162 -12.33 1.52 -19.14
CA ILE A 162 -12.94 0.27 -18.71
C ILE A 162 -13.95 -0.23 -19.78
N THR A 163 -13.85 -1.50 -20.13
CA THR A 163 -14.87 -2.20 -20.91
C THR A 163 -15.96 -2.67 -19.95
N PRO A 164 -17.22 -2.25 -20.14
CA PRO A 164 -18.30 -2.63 -19.23
C PRO A 164 -18.51 -4.15 -19.14
N GLY A 165 -18.84 -4.63 -17.94
CA GLY A 165 -19.18 -6.01 -17.67
C GLY A 165 -18.08 -6.80 -16.95
N THR A 166 -18.49 -7.94 -16.36
CA THR A 166 -17.65 -8.86 -15.59
C THR A 166 -17.54 -10.25 -16.24
N GLY A 167 -18.01 -10.41 -17.47
CA GLY A 167 -17.83 -11.64 -18.25
C GLY A 167 -16.36 -11.86 -18.65
N SER A 168 -15.98 -13.10 -18.97
CA SER A 168 -14.58 -13.48 -19.25
C SER A 168 -13.91 -12.60 -20.30
N ALA A 169 -14.62 -12.24 -21.38
CA ALA A 169 -14.07 -11.38 -22.43
C ALA A 169 -13.81 -9.95 -21.93
N ALA A 170 -14.70 -9.37 -21.12
CA ALA A 170 -14.51 -8.05 -20.52
C ALA A 170 -13.36 -8.07 -19.52
N ARG A 171 -13.27 -9.11 -18.65
CA ARG A 171 -12.14 -9.25 -17.72
C ARG A 171 -10.79 -9.33 -18.46
N ALA A 172 -10.69 -10.19 -19.47
CA ALA A 172 -9.46 -10.37 -20.26
C ALA A 172 -9.02 -9.07 -20.97
N GLU A 173 -9.96 -8.22 -21.40
CA GLU A 173 -9.64 -6.91 -21.98
C GLU A 173 -9.24 -5.90 -20.89
N ASN A 174 -9.97 -5.88 -19.78
CA ASN A 174 -9.70 -4.94 -18.68
C ASN A 174 -8.40 -5.25 -17.93
N MET A 175 -7.94 -6.49 -17.87
CA MET A 175 -6.62 -6.87 -17.35
C MET A 175 -5.43 -6.25 -18.12
N LYS A 176 -5.69 -5.52 -19.21
CA LYS A 176 -4.67 -4.74 -19.95
C LYS A 176 -4.66 -3.25 -19.55
N ILE A 177 -5.60 -2.82 -18.73
CA ILE A 177 -5.76 -1.40 -18.36
C ILE A 177 -4.54 -0.89 -17.61
N LEU A 178 -4.00 -1.69 -16.71
CA LEU A 178 -2.85 -1.31 -15.88
C LEU A 178 -1.50 -1.47 -16.58
N ASP A 179 -1.49 -1.89 -17.86
CA ASP A 179 -0.28 -1.98 -18.69
C ASP A 179 -0.02 -0.72 -19.50
N GLU A 180 -1.02 0.16 -19.70
CA GLU A 180 -0.95 1.35 -20.56
C GLU A 180 -1.51 2.58 -19.85
N GLY A 181 -0.67 3.59 -19.63
CA GLY A 181 -1.03 4.78 -18.88
C GLY A 181 0.18 5.61 -18.46
N THR A 182 -0.03 6.54 -17.56
CA THR A 182 1.05 7.37 -17.00
C THR A 182 1.22 7.10 -15.52
N LEU A 183 2.44 6.77 -15.13
CA LEU A 183 2.86 6.66 -13.74
C LEU A 183 3.36 8.01 -13.24
N TYR A 184 2.87 8.42 -12.08
CA TYR A 184 3.23 9.65 -11.39
C TYR A 184 3.75 9.36 -9.98
N VAL A 185 4.54 10.31 -9.45
CA VAL A 185 4.93 10.37 -8.05
C VAL A 185 4.49 11.71 -7.44
N ALA A 186 4.12 11.72 -6.17
CA ALA A 186 3.61 12.90 -5.49
C ALA A 186 4.71 13.84 -4.97
N THR A 187 4.46 15.15 -5.10
CA THR A 187 5.10 16.17 -4.26
C THR A 187 4.04 16.88 -3.45
N PHE A 188 4.33 17.13 -2.18
CA PHE A 188 3.47 17.84 -1.24
C PHE A 188 4.09 19.20 -0.91
N SER A 189 3.27 20.23 -0.88
CA SER A 189 3.65 21.59 -0.47
C SER A 189 2.67 22.06 0.59
N GLY A 190 3.18 22.36 1.77
CA GLY A 190 2.37 22.96 2.83
C GLY A 190 2.10 24.45 2.58
N ASN A 191 1.16 25.01 3.33
CA ASN A 191 0.77 26.41 3.26
C ASN A 191 1.20 27.23 4.48
N SER A 192 1.67 26.56 5.53
CA SER A 192 2.10 27.19 6.78
C SER A 192 3.54 27.72 6.67
N PRO A 193 3.89 28.80 7.40
CA PRO A 193 5.26 29.25 7.51
C PRO A 193 6.19 28.16 8.04
N ALA A 194 7.33 27.95 7.41
CA ALA A 194 8.29 26.89 7.78
C ALA A 194 8.72 26.94 9.27
N ALA A 195 8.72 28.13 9.91
CA ALA A 195 9.04 28.26 11.32
C ALA A 195 7.97 27.66 12.26
N GLN A 196 6.79 27.34 11.77
CA GLN A 196 5.71 26.69 12.54
C GLN A 196 5.75 25.17 12.39
N ILE A 197 6.52 24.66 11.42
CA ILE A 197 6.72 23.23 11.19
C ILE A 197 8.08 22.84 11.78
N ASP A 198 8.14 22.81 13.10
CA ASP A 198 9.39 22.67 13.86
C ASP A 198 9.73 21.19 14.23
N GLY A 199 8.87 20.26 13.85
CA GLY A 199 9.01 18.85 14.16
C GLY A 199 8.32 18.42 15.46
N SER A 200 7.67 19.31 16.17
CA SER A 200 6.91 18.97 17.37
C SER A 200 5.59 18.26 17.08
N GLY A 201 5.02 18.43 15.88
CA GLY A 201 3.68 17.94 15.56
C GLY A 201 2.55 18.80 16.10
N THR A 202 2.87 19.94 16.72
CA THR A 202 1.87 20.92 17.15
C THR A 202 1.29 21.63 15.93
N LEU A 203 -0.04 21.79 15.91
CA LEU A 203 -0.74 22.48 14.82
C LEU A 203 -0.19 23.89 14.59
N PRO A 204 -0.03 24.30 13.32
CA PRO A 204 0.29 25.68 12.97
C PRO A 204 -0.83 26.65 13.34
N ALA A 205 -0.60 27.95 13.19
CA ALA A 205 -1.50 29.01 13.67
C ALA A 205 -2.87 29.04 12.96
N ASP A 206 -2.96 28.50 11.75
CA ASP A 206 -4.22 28.35 11.00
C ASP A 206 -5.07 27.15 11.46
N GLY A 207 -4.49 26.26 12.27
CA GLY A 207 -5.20 25.15 12.93
C GLY A 207 -5.29 23.86 12.11
N ALA A 208 -4.54 23.74 11.01
CA ALA A 208 -4.50 22.54 10.19
C ALA A 208 -3.08 22.25 9.68
N PHE A 209 -2.80 21.02 9.33
CA PHE A 209 -1.69 20.65 8.44
C PHE A 209 -2.30 20.39 7.08
N ASP A 210 -2.09 21.29 6.12
CA ASP A 210 -2.70 21.18 4.81
C ASP A 210 -1.88 21.89 3.72
N GLY A 211 -2.34 21.78 2.48
CA GLY A 211 -1.68 22.43 1.37
C GLY A 211 -2.11 21.90 0.01
N THR A 212 -1.20 22.00 -0.93
CA THR A 212 -1.36 21.53 -2.31
C THR A 212 -0.28 20.52 -2.67
N GLY A 213 -0.52 19.78 -3.74
CA GLY A 213 0.48 18.86 -4.26
C GLY A 213 0.44 18.79 -5.77
N THR A 214 1.49 18.17 -6.31
CA THR A 214 1.64 17.96 -7.75
C THR A 214 2.02 16.51 -8.01
N TRP A 215 1.38 15.93 -9.03
CA TRP A 215 1.74 14.63 -9.58
C TRP A 215 2.80 14.83 -10.66
N ILE A 216 4.05 14.42 -10.39
CA ILE A 216 5.14 14.50 -11.36
C ILE A 216 5.13 13.24 -12.21
N PRO A 217 5.00 13.33 -13.55
CA PRO A 217 5.02 12.16 -14.40
C PRO A 217 6.42 11.53 -14.43
N LEU A 218 6.47 10.21 -14.26
CA LEU A 218 7.71 9.44 -14.36
C LEU A 218 7.83 8.76 -15.73
N MET A 219 6.72 8.18 -16.20
CA MET A 219 6.70 7.39 -17.44
C MET A 219 5.29 7.35 -18.00
N THR A 220 5.17 7.40 -19.33
CA THR A 220 3.92 7.15 -20.04
C THR A 220 4.07 5.96 -20.98
N VAL A 221 3.15 5.01 -20.88
CA VAL A 221 2.99 3.89 -21.81
C VAL A 221 1.75 4.16 -22.68
N ALA A 222 1.98 4.45 -23.95
CA ALA A 222 0.90 4.71 -24.90
C ALA A 222 0.18 3.41 -25.29
N PRO A 223 -1.06 3.48 -25.81
CA PRO A 223 -1.73 2.34 -26.42
C PRO A 223 -0.84 1.66 -27.47
N GLY A 224 -0.69 0.32 -27.34
CA GLY A 224 0.24 -0.45 -28.17
C GLY A 224 1.64 -0.62 -27.57
N GLY A 225 1.86 -0.18 -26.32
CA GLY A 225 3.04 -0.52 -25.51
C GLY A 225 4.26 0.39 -25.71
N ASN A 226 4.17 1.45 -26.53
CA ASN A 226 5.27 2.41 -26.67
C ASN A 226 5.42 3.23 -25.39
N ALA A 227 6.58 3.11 -24.74
CA ALA A 227 6.86 3.77 -23.48
C ALA A 227 7.83 4.97 -23.65
N VAL A 228 7.56 6.05 -22.91
CA VAL A 228 8.39 7.26 -22.85
C VAL A 228 8.69 7.58 -21.39
N SER A 229 9.98 7.77 -21.06
CA SER A 229 10.41 8.26 -19.75
C SER A 229 10.32 9.79 -19.70
N HIS A 230 9.83 10.31 -18.58
CA HIS A 230 9.85 11.74 -18.25
C HIS A 230 10.98 12.10 -17.27
N VAL A 231 11.76 11.11 -16.83
CA VAL A 231 12.86 11.27 -15.89
C VAL A 231 14.18 11.45 -16.65
N PRO A 232 14.86 12.59 -16.50
CA PRO A 232 16.12 12.84 -17.20
C PRO A 232 17.15 11.73 -16.95
N GLY A 233 17.73 11.20 -18.05
CA GLY A 233 18.78 10.20 -17.99
C GLY A 233 18.33 8.79 -17.57
N MET A 234 17.04 8.50 -17.59
CA MET A 234 16.50 7.13 -17.41
C MET A 234 15.69 6.70 -18.63
N THR A 235 15.89 5.47 -19.08
CA THR A 235 15.00 4.83 -20.07
C THR A 235 13.66 4.43 -19.42
N PRO A 236 12.59 4.17 -20.21
CA PRO A 236 11.32 3.66 -19.66
C PRO A 236 11.50 2.36 -18.86
N GLU A 237 12.34 1.44 -19.35
CA GLU A 237 12.66 0.21 -18.62
C GLU A 237 13.30 0.50 -17.25
N GLN A 238 14.26 1.44 -17.22
CA GLN A 238 14.89 1.86 -15.97
C GLN A 238 13.91 2.51 -15.01
N VAL A 239 12.97 3.33 -15.50
CA VAL A 239 11.93 3.93 -14.65
C VAL A 239 11.02 2.83 -14.06
N ALA A 240 10.60 1.86 -14.87
CA ALA A 240 9.73 0.78 -14.43
C ALA A 240 10.41 -0.18 -13.43
N VAL A 241 11.72 -0.40 -13.55
CA VAL A 241 12.51 -1.29 -12.68
C VAL A 241 13.09 -0.55 -11.47
N TYR A 242 13.48 0.71 -11.64
CA TYR A 242 14.12 1.53 -10.62
C TYR A 242 13.26 2.75 -10.25
N THR A 243 11.97 2.52 -10.02
CA THR A 243 10.96 3.56 -9.78
C THR A 243 11.29 4.45 -8.57
N ARG A 244 11.83 3.88 -7.48
CA ARG A 244 12.33 4.66 -6.33
C ARG A 244 13.41 5.66 -6.73
N MET A 245 14.38 5.23 -7.56
CA MET A 245 15.46 6.10 -8.06
C MET A 245 14.91 7.16 -9.02
N ALA A 246 13.85 6.86 -9.74
CA ALA A 246 13.14 7.85 -10.56
C ALA A 246 12.48 8.92 -9.69
N GLY A 247 11.77 8.52 -8.60
CA GLY A 247 11.22 9.44 -7.60
C GLY A 247 12.28 10.31 -6.94
N ASP A 248 13.43 9.73 -6.57
CA ASP A 248 14.59 10.46 -6.03
C ASP A 248 15.06 11.58 -6.98
N ARG A 249 15.15 11.27 -8.28
CA ARG A 249 15.65 12.22 -9.31
C ARG A 249 14.72 13.39 -9.58
N VAL A 250 13.43 13.19 -9.43
CA VAL A 250 12.44 14.26 -9.66
C VAL A 250 12.08 15.01 -8.37
N GLY A 251 12.67 14.64 -7.23
CA GLY A 251 12.48 15.34 -5.97
C GLY A 251 11.11 15.10 -5.33
N ALA A 252 10.59 13.89 -5.40
CA ALA A 252 9.35 13.50 -4.75
C ALA A 252 9.39 13.73 -3.23
N THR A 253 8.25 13.99 -2.59
CA THR A 253 8.17 14.20 -1.14
C THR A 253 8.35 12.90 -0.39
N LYS A 254 9.33 12.88 0.50
CA LYS A 254 9.67 11.72 1.34
C LYS A 254 8.70 11.59 2.49
N MET A 255 7.91 10.50 2.50
CA MET A 255 6.84 10.27 3.46
C MET A 255 7.26 9.33 4.61
N ASP A 256 6.36 9.18 5.59
CA ASP A 256 6.56 8.37 6.80
C ASP A 256 5.96 6.96 6.65
N ARG A 257 6.52 6.13 5.76
CA ARG A 257 6.01 4.81 5.37
C ARG A 257 4.58 4.93 4.81
N PRO A 258 4.44 5.26 3.51
CA PRO A 258 3.15 5.20 2.84
C PRO A 258 2.66 3.75 2.73
N GLU A 259 1.63 3.45 3.50
CA GLU A 259 0.99 2.14 3.52
C GLU A 259 -0.17 2.11 2.52
N ASP A 260 -1.34 1.67 2.96
CA ASP A 260 -2.51 1.56 2.09
C ASP A 260 -3.10 2.92 1.70
N VAL A 261 -3.66 2.97 0.50
CA VAL A 261 -4.21 4.18 -0.12
C VAL A 261 -5.53 3.86 -0.79
N GLU A 262 -6.63 4.37 -0.24
CA GLU A 262 -7.97 4.05 -0.69
C GLU A 262 -8.78 5.29 -1.12
N PRO A 263 -9.36 5.29 -2.32
CA PRO A 263 -10.36 6.29 -2.72
C PRO A 263 -11.70 6.05 -2.03
N SER A 264 -12.27 7.07 -1.42
CA SER A 264 -13.62 7.01 -0.86
C SER A 264 -14.66 6.73 -1.95
N PRO A 265 -15.51 5.73 -1.79
CA PRO A 265 -16.54 5.38 -2.78
C PRO A 265 -17.66 6.42 -2.89
N THR A 266 -17.78 7.30 -1.90
CA THR A 266 -18.86 8.30 -1.84
C THR A 266 -18.41 9.71 -2.22
N THR A 267 -17.16 10.08 -1.89
CA THR A 267 -16.66 11.45 -2.13
C THR A 267 -15.59 11.52 -3.21
N GLY A 268 -14.96 10.39 -3.54
CA GLY A 268 -13.80 10.34 -4.43
C GLY A 268 -12.50 10.84 -3.79
N LYS A 269 -12.53 11.42 -2.57
CA LYS A 269 -11.30 11.78 -1.86
C LYS A 269 -10.46 10.53 -1.58
N VAL A 270 -9.15 10.69 -1.61
CA VAL A 270 -8.22 9.58 -1.39
C VAL A 270 -7.63 9.68 0.01
N TYR A 271 -7.56 8.57 0.72
CA TYR A 271 -7.01 8.51 2.07
C TYR A 271 -5.80 7.58 2.08
N MET A 272 -4.72 8.05 2.71
CA MET A 272 -3.45 7.34 2.80
C MET A 272 -3.03 7.19 4.26
N ALA A 273 -2.73 5.97 4.68
CA ALA A 273 -2.09 5.72 5.97
C ALA A 273 -0.57 5.95 5.85
N LEU A 274 -0.01 6.60 6.86
CA LEU A 274 1.44 6.75 7.06
C LEU A 274 1.75 6.18 8.44
N THR A 275 2.40 5.02 8.50
CA THR A 275 2.49 4.24 9.75
C THR A 275 3.38 4.87 10.79
N ASN A 276 4.62 5.20 10.46
CA ASN A 276 5.59 5.82 11.36
C ASN A 276 6.89 6.18 10.66
N ASN A 277 7.71 7.04 11.26
CA ASN A 277 9.10 7.25 10.85
C ASN A 277 9.96 7.77 12.01
N THR A 278 10.46 6.86 12.82
CA THR A 278 11.34 7.19 13.93
C THR A 278 12.73 7.72 13.50
N ARG A 279 13.05 7.65 12.21
CA ARG A 279 14.29 8.20 11.64
C ARG A 279 14.14 9.65 11.16
N ARG A 280 12.91 10.20 11.12
CA ARG A 280 12.69 11.60 10.74
C ARG A 280 13.26 12.52 11.81
N THR A 281 14.07 13.47 11.40
CA THR A 281 14.70 14.47 12.27
C THR A 281 14.05 15.85 12.05
N THR A 282 14.29 16.81 12.92
CA THR A 282 13.81 18.19 12.75
C THR A 282 14.33 18.87 11.49
N ALA A 283 15.42 18.37 10.89
CA ALA A 283 16.00 18.93 9.66
C ALA A 283 15.26 18.48 8.39
N ASN A 284 14.41 17.46 8.47
CA ASN A 284 13.69 16.89 7.33
C ASN A 284 12.19 16.70 7.56
N VAL A 285 11.61 17.46 8.50
CA VAL A 285 10.16 17.61 8.63
C VAL A 285 9.64 18.53 7.52
N ASP A 286 8.42 18.31 7.14
CA ASP A 286 7.59 19.17 6.30
C ASP A 286 6.16 19.11 6.83
N GLU A 287 5.25 19.91 6.28
CA GLU A 287 3.89 20.03 6.82
C GLU A 287 3.08 18.73 6.62
N ALA A 288 3.37 17.94 5.59
CA ALA A 288 2.75 16.61 5.40
C ALA A 288 3.34 15.55 6.35
N ASN A 289 4.53 15.82 6.92
CA ASN A 289 5.22 14.97 7.88
C ASN A 289 5.75 15.82 9.03
N PRO A 290 4.87 16.31 9.92
CA PRO A 290 5.18 17.43 10.83
C PRO A 290 5.93 16.99 12.09
N ARG A 291 6.12 15.70 12.34
CA ARG A 291 6.77 15.18 13.55
C ARG A 291 8.15 14.60 13.30
N HIS A 292 9.15 15.05 14.06
CA HIS A 292 10.39 14.30 14.20
C HIS A 292 10.17 13.04 15.05
N ASN A 293 10.97 12.01 14.84
CA ASN A 293 10.84 10.73 15.56
C ASN A 293 9.37 10.25 15.63
N ASN A 294 8.68 10.32 14.48
CA ASN A 294 7.26 10.00 14.39
C ASN A 294 6.98 8.52 14.69
N LYS A 295 6.47 8.23 15.89
CA LYS A 295 6.19 6.87 16.36
C LYS A 295 4.77 6.40 16.01
N HIS A 296 3.85 7.33 15.77
CA HIS A 296 2.43 7.06 15.78
C HIS A 296 1.76 7.22 14.41
N GLY A 297 2.46 7.84 13.44
CA GLY A 297 1.95 8.03 12.10
C GLY A 297 0.82 9.06 11.97
N GLN A 298 0.22 9.11 10.81
CA GLN A 298 -0.87 10.02 10.44
C GLN A 298 -1.72 9.44 9.30
N VAL A 299 -2.92 9.99 9.10
CA VAL A 299 -3.77 9.72 7.94
C VAL A 299 -3.93 10.98 7.12
N VAL A 300 -3.53 10.92 5.87
CA VAL A 300 -3.64 12.01 4.89
C VAL A 300 -4.94 11.88 4.12
N GLU A 301 -5.69 12.98 4.01
CA GLU A 301 -6.82 13.13 3.09
C GLU A 301 -6.37 13.94 1.88
N ILE A 302 -6.59 13.42 0.67
CA ILE A 302 -6.22 14.03 -0.60
C ILE A 302 -7.48 14.33 -1.41
N THR A 303 -7.63 15.55 -1.88
CA THR A 303 -8.65 15.96 -2.85
C THR A 303 -8.02 16.02 -4.22
N ASP A 304 -8.21 14.97 -5.02
CA ASP A 304 -7.69 14.79 -6.38
C ASP A 304 -8.84 14.74 -7.38
N ASP A 305 -8.67 15.29 -8.57
CA ASP A 305 -9.59 15.09 -9.69
C ASP A 305 -9.33 13.76 -10.43
N HIS A 306 -8.45 12.94 -9.89
CA HIS A 306 -7.97 11.65 -10.35
C HIS A 306 -7.16 11.69 -11.65
N ALA A 307 -7.66 12.32 -12.72
CA ALA A 307 -6.99 12.38 -14.03
C ALA A 307 -6.00 13.54 -14.15
N GLY A 308 -6.05 14.53 -13.24
CA GLY A 308 -5.19 15.72 -13.27
C GLY A 308 -3.82 15.53 -12.65
N THR A 309 -3.07 16.62 -12.61
CA THR A 309 -1.69 16.63 -12.13
C THR A 309 -1.48 17.47 -10.86
N THR A 310 -2.55 17.94 -10.25
CA THR A 310 -2.52 18.70 -8.99
C THR A 310 -3.58 18.18 -8.04
N PHE A 311 -3.34 18.34 -6.73
CA PHE A 311 -4.28 17.94 -5.69
C PHE A 311 -4.21 18.89 -4.49
N GLY A 312 -5.27 18.93 -3.69
CA GLY A 312 -5.25 19.48 -2.35
C GLY A 312 -5.05 18.35 -1.33
N TRP A 313 -4.51 18.66 -0.17
CA TRP A 313 -4.36 17.66 0.90
C TRP A 313 -4.49 18.31 2.29
N ASN A 314 -4.85 17.49 3.26
CA ASN A 314 -4.76 17.80 4.68
C ASN A 314 -4.49 16.54 5.50
N LEU A 315 -3.99 16.68 6.73
CA LEU A 315 -3.94 15.57 7.67
C LEU A 315 -5.30 15.44 8.36
N LEU A 316 -6.00 14.32 8.11
CA LEU A 316 -7.23 13.99 8.83
C LEU A 316 -6.90 13.62 10.27
N LEU A 317 -5.87 12.80 10.46
CA LEU A 317 -5.36 12.37 11.77
C LEU A 317 -3.85 12.62 11.85
N VAL A 318 -3.39 13.14 12.97
CA VAL A 318 -2.04 12.98 13.47
C VAL A 318 -2.16 12.04 14.67
N CYS A 319 -1.86 10.77 14.45
CA CYS A 319 -2.13 9.68 15.40
C CYS A 319 -1.31 9.85 16.69
N GLY A 320 -1.82 9.33 17.81
CA GLY A 320 -1.18 9.41 19.11
C GLY A 320 -2.17 9.29 20.26
N ASP A 321 -1.69 9.61 21.47
CA ASP A 321 -2.56 9.78 22.65
C ASP A 321 -3.34 11.10 22.51
N PRO A 322 -4.68 11.08 22.62
CA PRO A 322 -5.47 12.30 22.58
C PRO A 322 -5.11 13.34 23.65
N ALA A 323 -4.49 12.93 24.76
CA ALA A 323 -4.04 13.84 25.82
C ALA A 323 -2.81 14.67 25.42
N GLU A 324 -2.02 14.19 24.45
CA GLU A 324 -0.79 14.84 24.02
C GLU A 324 -1.06 15.98 23.02
N ALA A 325 -0.21 17.00 23.06
CA ALA A 325 -0.38 18.19 22.22
C ALA A 325 -0.11 17.93 20.73
N ASP A 326 0.70 16.93 20.41
CA ASP A 326 1.14 16.56 19.07
C ASP A 326 0.21 15.58 18.35
N SER A 327 -0.97 15.28 18.90
CA SER A 327 -2.01 14.51 18.25
C SER A 327 -3.14 15.40 17.73
N TYR A 328 -3.75 15.04 16.60
CA TYR A 328 -4.85 15.77 15.96
C TYR A 328 -5.88 14.80 15.38
N PHE A 329 -7.15 15.14 15.49
CA PHE A 329 -8.27 14.29 15.08
C PHE A 329 -9.29 15.11 14.28
N GLY A 330 -8.90 15.66 13.13
CA GLY A 330 -9.79 16.38 12.20
C GLY A 330 -10.52 17.59 12.80
N GLY A 331 -10.04 18.13 13.93
CA GLY A 331 -10.71 19.18 14.68
C GLY A 331 -11.78 18.69 15.67
N PHE A 332 -12.02 17.37 15.78
CA PHE A 332 -12.96 16.79 16.74
C PHE A 332 -12.45 16.87 18.18
N ASP A 333 -13.36 16.81 19.13
CA ASP A 333 -13.08 16.85 20.57
C ASP A 333 -12.23 15.63 21.00
N LYS A 334 -10.96 15.85 21.28
CA LYS A 334 -9.99 14.83 21.65
C LYS A 334 -10.37 14.01 22.89
N SER A 335 -11.19 14.57 23.78
CA SER A 335 -11.69 13.84 24.97
C SER A 335 -12.69 12.73 24.64
N LYS A 336 -13.15 12.66 23.39
CA LYS A 336 -14.17 11.72 22.92
C LYS A 336 -13.67 10.72 21.90
N VAL A 337 -12.37 10.70 21.58
CA VAL A 337 -11.79 9.78 20.63
C VAL A 337 -11.02 8.65 21.34
N SER A 338 -10.83 7.54 20.66
CA SER A 338 -9.89 6.50 21.06
C SER A 338 -8.48 6.87 20.63
N PRO A 339 -7.43 6.60 21.44
CA PRO A 339 -6.04 6.72 21.00
C PRO A 339 -5.78 5.75 19.84
N ILE A 340 -5.00 6.17 18.85
CA ILE A 340 -4.64 5.37 17.67
C ILE A 340 -3.17 5.58 17.34
N SER A 341 -2.48 4.53 16.93
CA SER A 341 -1.06 4.59 16.57
C SER A 341 -0.77 3.61 15.44
N CYS A 342 0.17 3.96 14.58
CA CYS A 342 0.62 3.14 13.46
C CYS A 342 -0.54 2.70 12.54
N PRO A 343 -1.27 3.65 11.91
CA PRO A 343 -2.26 3.31 10.89
C PRO A 343 -1.57 2.59 9.73
N ASP A 344 -2.23 1.56 9.22
CA ASP A 344 -1.67 0.68 8.21
C ASP A 344 -2.65 0.51 7.04
N ASN A 345 -3.58 -0.43 7.08
CA ASN A 345 -4.57 -0.55 6.02
C ASN A 345 -5.78 0.37 6.27
N VAL A 346 -6.37 0.82 5.21
CA VAL A 346 -7.58 1.63 5.21
C VAL A 346 -8.67 0.97 4.34
N ALA A 347 -9.92 1.11 4.73
CA ALA A 347 -11.06 0.63 3.97
C ALA A 347 -12.27 1.53 4.19
N PHE A 348 -13.26 1.45 3.30
CA PHE A 348 -14.50 2.16 3.45
C PHE A 348 -15.68 1.21 3.66
N ASP A 349 -16.58 1.58 4.55
CA ASP A 349 -17.90 0.96 4.58
C ASP A 349 -18.80 1.50 3.46
N PRO A 350 -19.94 0.85 3.18
CA PRO A 350 -20.85 1.30 2.11
C PRO A 350 -21.44 2.71 2.30
N ALA A 351 -21.40 3.25 3.51
CA ALA A 351 -21.87 4.60 3.82
C ALA A 351 -20.77 5.68 3.65
N GLY A 352 -19.52 5.27 3.35
CA GLY A 352 -18.39 6.15 3.19
C GLY A 352 -17.63 6.45 4.48
N GLY A 353 -17.90 5.72 5.57
CA GLY A 353 -17.10 5.77 6.80
C GLY A 353 -15.73 5.12 6.57
N LEU A 354 -14.68 5.79 7.01
CA LEU A 354 -13.30 5.28 6.93
C LEU A 354 -13.05 4.31 8.08
N TRP A 355 -12.39 3.20 7.77
CA TRP A 355 -11.91 2.22 8.74
C TRP A 355 -10.41 2.09 8.61
N VAL A 356 -9.71 2.08 9.74
CA VAL A 356 -8.25 2.05 9.82
C VAL A 356 -7.82 0.88 10.68
N SER A 357 -7.02 -0.01 10.14
CA SER A 357 -6.30 -1.04 10.90
C SER A 357 -4.93 -0.54 11.30
N THR A 358 -4.32 -1.17 12.32
CA THR A 358 -3.02 -0.73 12.84
C THR A 358 -2.02 -1.88 12.89
N ASP A 359 -0.72 -1.54 12.71
CA ASP A 359 0.43 -2.43 12.82
C ASP A 359 1.50 -1.84 13.73
N GLY A 360 1.84 -2.54 14.81
CA GLY A 360 2.95 -2.21 15.70
C GLY A 360 2.68 -1.04 16.65
N ASN A 361 1.51 -1.01 17.26
CA ASN A 361 1.04 0.04 18.16
C ASN A 361 2.10 0.51 19.17
N ALA A 362 2.52 1.77 19.06
CA ALA A 362 3.54 2.38 19.91
C ALA A 362 3.01 2.97 21.23
N LEU A 363 1.70 2.87 21.51
CA LEU A 363 1.05 3.35 22.74
C LEU A 363 0.97 2.29 23.85
N GLY A 364 1.47 1.06 23.58
CA GLY A 364 1.58 0.00 24.57
C GLY A 364 0.32 -0.84 24.81
N PHE A 365 -0.65 -0.77 23.90
CA PHE A 365 -1.80 -1.68 23.83
C PHE A 365 -1.81 -2.43 22.49
N ASN A 366 -2.71 -3.39 22.33
CA ASN A 366 -2.77 -4.22 21.12
C ASN A 366 -3.29 -3.42 19.92
N ASP A 367 -2.88 -3.85 18.75
CA ASP A 367 -3.42 -3.35 17.49
C ASP A 367 -4.91 -3.62 17.33
N GLY A 368 -5.56 -2.92 16.42
CA GLY A 368 -6.98 -3.02 16.27
C GLY A 368 -7.54 -2.38 15.01
N LEU A 369 -8.85 -2.47 14.86
CA LEU A 369 -9.63 -1.82 13.83
C LEU A 369 -10.40 -0.63 14.40
N TYR A 370 -10.29 0.52 13.74
CA TYR A 370 -10.90 1.78 14.16
C TYR A 370 -11.85 2.28 13.07
N SER A 371 -12.98 2.86 13.49
CA SER A 371 -13.81 3.67 12.60
C SER A 371 -13.44 5.15 12.75
N VAL A 372 -13.39 5.88 11.63
CA VAL A 372 -13.04 7.30 11.58
C VAL A 372 -14.05 8.04 10.73
N ALA A 373 -14.69 9.05 11.31
CA ALA A 373 -15.60 9.91 10.56
C ALA A 373 -14.80 10.91 9.70
N THR A 374 -15.05 10.91 8.40
CA THR A 374 -14.32 11.75 7.44
C THR A 374 -14.98 13.08 7.17
N GLU A 375 -16.27 13.20 7.44
CA GLU A 375 -17.07 14.39 7.10
C GLU A 375 -18.08 14.78 8.19
N GLY A 376 -18.72 15.94 8.01
CA GLY A 376 -19.78 16.43 8.88
C GLY A 376 -19.30 16.88 10.26
N PRO A 377 -20.21 17.03 11.24
CA PRO A 377 -19.88 17.55 12.57
C PRO A 377 -19.01 16.58 13.40
N ASN A 378 -18.93 15.33 13.00
CA ASN A 378 -18.13 14.30 13.66
C ASN A 378 -16.80 14.05 12.96
N ARG A 379 -16.41 14.84 11.96
CA ARG A 379 -15.12 14.67 11.26
C ARG A 379 -13.97 14.55 12.27
N GLY A 380 -13.20 13.47 12.15
CA GLY A 380 -12.09 13.11 13.05
C GLY A 380 -12.50 12.28 14.27
N GLU A 381 -13.81 12.03 14.52
CA GLU A 381 -14.22 11.10 15.55
C GLU A 381 -13.64 9.71 15.25
N THR A 382 -12.76 9.24 16.12
CA THR A 382 -12.04 7.97 15.99
C THR A 382 -12.46 7.04 17.11
N LYS A 383 -12.96 5.85 16.77
CA LYS A 383 -13.46 4.85 17.71
C LYS A 383 -12.82 3.49 17.49
N LEU A 384 -12.23 2.92 18.52
CA LEU A 384 -11.80 1.54 18.51
C LEU A 384 -13.01 0.61 18.42
N PHE A 385 -13.03 -0.26 17.42
CA PHE A 385 -14.08 -1.24 17.19
C PHE A 385 -13.71 -2.63 17.73
N LEU A 386 -12.50 -3.11 17.42
CA LEU A 386 -11.99 -4.38 17.95
C LEU A 386 -10.47 -4.30 18.14
N THR A 387 -9.94 -5.15 19.04
CA THR A 387 -8.50 -5.37 19.21
C THR A 387 -8.15 -6.80 18.83
N VAL A 388 -6.91 -7.01 18.42
CA VAL A 388 -6.33 -8.31 18.11
C VAL A 388 -5.46 -8.82 19.28
N PRO A 389 -5.05 -10.10 19.30
CA PRO A 389 -4.17 -10.64 20.35
C PRO A 389 -2.81 -9.93 20.42
N VAL A 390 -2.13 -10.08 21.55
CA VAL A 390 -0.79 -9.53 21.76
C VAL A 390 0.17 -9.94 20.63
N GLY A 391 0.89 -8.97 20.09
CA GLY A 391 1.84 -9.14 19.01
C GLY A 391 1.23 -9.52 17.66
N ALA A 392 -0.06 -9.30 17.49
CA ALA A 392 -0.72 -9.45 16.20
C ALA A 392 -0.94 -8.09 15.56
N GLU A 393 -0.90 -8.04 14.25
CA GLU A 393 -1.41 -6.95 13.43
C GLU A 393 -2.88 -7.16 13.07
N THR A 394 -3.58 -6.08 12.75
CA THR A 394 -4.92 -6.08 12.17
C THR A 394 -4.80 -5.69 10.70
N CYS A 395 -5.11 -6.59 9.76
CA CYS A 395 -4.87 -6.37 8.34
C CYS A 395 -6.11 -6.58 7.49
N GLY A 396 -6.11 -5.93 6.31
CA GLY A 396 -7.04 -6.14 5.21
C GLY A 396 -8.51 -6.06 5.62
N PRO A 397 -8.97 -4.97 6.24
CA PRO A 397 -10.35 -4.86 6.69
C PRO A 397 -11.32 -4.81 5.51
N LEU A 398 -12.43 -5.57 5.63
CA LEU A 398 -13.58 -5.47 4.73
C LEU A 398 -14.80 -5.16 5.58
N VAL A 399 -15.48 -4.05 5.32
CA VAL A 399 -16.59 -3.58 6.13
C VAL A 399 -17.87 -3.50 5.31
N PHE A 400 -18.94 -4.10 5.86
CA PHE A 400 -20.27 -4.17 5.27
C PHE A 400 -21.29 -3.62 6.27
N ASP A 401 -22.52 -3.40 5.84
CA ASP A 401 -23.60 -2.87 6.71
C ASP A 401 -23.82 -3.66 8.02
N ASN A 402 -23.53 -4.95 7.99
CA ASN A 402 -23.87 -5.88 9.08
C ASN A 402 -22.69 -6.68 9.63
N ARG A 403 -21.50 -6.54 9.06
CA ARG A 403 -20.28 -7.26 9.49
C ARG A 403 -19.02 -6.53 9.11
N ALA A 404 -17.97 -6.75 9.89
CA ALA A 404 -16.61 -6.43 9.56
C ALA A 404 -15.78 -7.72 9.52
N ILE A 405 -14.84 -7.79 8.58
CA ILE A 405 -13.88 -8.88 8.40
C ILE A 405 -12.50 -8.29 8.55
N VAL A 406 -11.63 -8.94 9.32
CA VAL A 406 -10.21 -8.59 9.44
C VAL A 406 -9.36 -9.85 9.45
N ASN A 407 -8.12 -9.73 9.04
CA ASN A 407 -7.13 -10.77 9.25
C ASN A 407 -6.29 -10.41 10.48
N VAL A 408 -6.11 -11.40 11.36
CA VAL A 408 -5.20 -11.31 12.50
C VAL A 408 -3.89 -11.94 12.07
N GLN A 409 -2.88 -11.12 11.84
CA GLN A 409 -1.57 -11.52 11.33
C GLN A 409 -0.58 -11.66 12.49
N HIS A 410 0.32 -12.62 12.44
CA HIS A 410 1.41 -12.88 13.42
C HIS A 410 1.01 -12.91 14.90
N PRO A 411 -0.10 -13.53 15.34
CA PRO A 411 -0.45 -13.50 16.76
C PRO A 411 0.70 -14.05 17.60
N GLY A 412 1.14 -13.27 18.59
CA GLY A 412 2.28 -13.63 19.46
C GLY A 412 3.66 -13.23 18.92
N GLU A 413 3.75 -12.43 17.86
CA GLU A 413 5.03 -11.84 17.45
C GLU A 413 5.49 -10.81 18.47
N LYS A 414 6.40 -11.23 19.32
CA LYS A 414 6.95 -10.43 20.41
C LYS A 414 8.38 -10.85 20.71
N ASP A 415 9.20 -9.88 21.06
CA ASP A 415 10.58 -10.13 21.49
C ASP A 415 10.63 -11.18 22.61
N GLY A 416 11.47 -12.21 22.41
CA GLY A 416 11.64 -13.31 23.36
C GLY A 416 10.61 -14.44 23.25
N ALA A 417 9.63 -14.34 22.34
CA ALA A 417 8.73 -15.45 22.06
C ALA A 417 9.47 -16.57 21.27
N SER A 418 9.10 -17.81 21.55
CA SER A 418 9.63 -19.00 20.86
C SER A 418 8.55 -20.07 20.73
N ILE A 419 8.85 -21.14 20.00
CA ILE A 419 7.97 -22.31 19.91
C ILE A 419 7.72 -22.94 21.29
N GLU A 420 8.76 -22.96 22.15
CA GLU A 420 8.68 -23.50 23.51
C GLU A 420 7.98 -22.57 24.49
N ASN A 421 8.02 -21.26 24.21
CA ASN A 421 7.41 -20.23 25.04
C ASN A 421 6.68 -19.18 24.19
N PRO A 422 5.54 -19.52 23.59
CA PRO A 422 4.80 -18.61 22.73
C PRO A 422 4.16 -17.47 23.53
N ALA A 423 4.18 -16.26 23.00
CA ALA A 423 3.55 -15.09 23.64
C ALA A 423 2.02 -15.06 23.49
N SER A 424 1.46 -15.93 22.65
CA SER A 424 0.03 -16.08 22.44
C SER A 424 -0.33 -17.54 22.15
N HIS A 425 -1.54 -17.94 22.48
CA HIS A 425 -2.13 -19.26 22.12
C HIS A 425 -3.37 -19.08 21.23
N TRP A 426 -3.53 -17.90 20.65
CA TRP A 426 -4.68 -17.57 19.80
C TRP A 426 -4.59 -18.25 18.42
N PRO A 427 -5.72 -18.71 17.81
CA PRO A 427 -7.10 -18.61 18.30
C PRO A 427 -7.56 -19.79 19.14
N ASP A 428 -6.81 -20.87 19.18
CA ASP A 428 -7.27 -22.16 19.72
C ASP A 428 -7.16 -22.26 21.25
N GLY A 429 -6.35 -21.39 21.90
CA GLY A 429 -6.16 -21.38 23.33
C GLY A 429 -5.34 -22.56 23.88
N GLY A 430 -5.35 -22.75 25.19
CA GLY A 430 -4.66 -23.85 25.86
C GLY A 430 -3.14 -23.80 25.66
N THR A 431 -2.56 -24.83 25.05
CA THR A 431 -1.13 -24.97 24.75
C THR A 431 -0.83 -24.92 23.26
N SER A 432 -1.79 -24.49 22.43
CA SER A 432 -1.61 -24.43 20.98
C SER A 432 -0.54 -23.39 20.57
N GLN A 433 0.11 -23.61 19.44
CA GLN A 433 0.92 -22.57 18.82
C GLN A 433 0.01 -21.49 18.24
N PRO A 434 0.43 -20.21 18.29
CA PRO A 434 -0.34 -19.13 17.68
C PRO A 434 -0.37 -19.29 16.15
N ARG A 435 -1.47 -18.92 15.53
CA ARG A 435 -1.62 -18.96 14.07
C ARG A 435 -2.50 -17.81 13.57
N PRO A 436 -2.21 -17.26 12.38
CA PRO A 436 -3.06 -16.26 11.77
C PRO A 436 -4.46 -16.82 11.47
N SER A 437 -5.45 -15.96 11.49
CA SER A 437 -6.82 -16.33 11.14
C SER A 437 -7.63 -15.12 10.72
N THR A 438 -8.60 -15.34 9.82
CA THR A 438 -9.60 -14.35 9.46
C THR A 438 -10.72 -14.35 10.51
N VAL A 439 -11.05 -13.18 11.01
CA VAL A 439 -12.10 -12.93 11.99
C VAL A 439 -13.25 -12.20 11.33
N VAL A 440 -14.48 -12.63 11.63
CA VAL A 440 -15.71 -11.96 11.20
C VAL A 440 -16.51 -11.53 12.42
N ALA A 441 -16.75 -10.22 12.55
CA ALA A 441 -17.61 -9.64 13.58
C ALA A 441 -18.96 -9.28 12.97
N TRP A 442 -20.08 -9.79 13.55
CA TRP A 442 -21.43 -9.49 13.10
C TRP A 442 -22.15 -8.54 14.05
N ARG A 443 -23.00 -7.70 13.49
CA ARG A 443 -23.95 -6.92 14.28
C ARG A 443 -24.97 -7.84 14.95
N ASN A 444 -25.23 -7.64 16.25
CA ASN A 444 -26.25 -8.39 16.99
C ASN A 444 -27.63 -8.32 16.31
N GLY A 445 -28.32 -9.45 16.22
CA GLY A 445 -29.64 -9.58 15.58
C GLY A 445 -29.58 -10.01 14.11
N PHE A 446 -28.38 -10.19 13.53
CA PHE A 446 -28.23 -10.80 12.24
C PHE A 446 -28.18 -12.34 12.41
N SER A 447 -29.28 -13.03 12.14
CA SER A 447 -29.33 -14.49 12.07
C SER A 447 -28.80 -14.95 10.70
N GLY A 448 -27.52 -14.76 10.43
CA GLY A 448 -26.83 -15.45 9.36
C GLY A 448 -26.67 -16.91 9.80
N GLY A 449 -27.49 -17.81 9.31
CA GLY A 449 -27.37 -19.24 9.61
C GLY A 449 -25.96 -19.71 9.28
N ALA A 450 -25.35 -20.45 10.19
CA ALA A 450 -24.17 -21.26 9.91
C ALA A 450 -24.55 -22.30 8.85
N GLY A 451 -24.39 -22.01 7.59
CA GLY A 451 -24.77 -22.94 6.52
C GLY A 451 -25.29 -22.26 5.28
N SER A 452 -24.54 -21.37 4.72
CA SER A 452 -24.41 -21.23 3.26
C SER A 452 -23.31 -20.23 2.97
N LEU A 453 -22.18 -20.74 2.58
CA LEU A 453 -21.38 -20.10 1.54
C LEU A 453 -22.27 -20.15 0.27
N GLY A 454 -23.46 -19.53 0.38
CA GLY A 454 -24.33 -19.30 -0.75
C GLY A 454 -23.55 -18.40 -1.70
N SER A 455 -23.61 -18.75 -2.96
CA SER A 455 -23.23 -17.93 -4.10
C SER A 455 -23.76 -16.49 -3.88
N GLY A 456 -23.10 -15.73 -3.03
CA GLY A 456 -23.35 -14.33 -2.83
C GLY A 456 -22.86 -13.65 -4.11
N SER A 457 -23.81 -13.24 -4.94
CA SER A 457 -23.55 -12.20 -5.93
C SER A 457 -22.78 -11.09 -5.21
N LEU A 458 -21.59 -10.79 -5.70
CA LEU A 458 -20.89 -9.55 -5.39
C LEU A 458 -21.93 -8.41 -5.44
N PRO A 459 -21.84 -7.42 -4.55
CA PRO A 459 -22.80 -6.32 -4.57
C PRO A 459 -22.77 -5.68 -5.94
N THR A 460 -23.83 -5.88 -6.70
CA THR A 460 -24.09 -5.26 -8.02
C THR A 460 -24.49 -3.78 -7.86
N GLY A 461 -24.04 -3.14 -6.78
CA GLY A 461 -24.44 -1.81 -6.36
C GLY A 461 -23.52 -0.64 -6.71
N LEU A 462 -22.59 -0.80 -7.65
CA LEU A 462 -21.75 0.30 -8.11
C LEU A 462 -21.87 0.56 -9.62
N ILE A 463 -23.05 0.32 -10.19
CA ILE A 463 -23.42 0.88 -11.50
C ILE A 463 -24.80 1.51 -11.31
N GLY A 464 -24.81 2.72 -10.82
CA GLY A 464 -26.00 3.53 -10.67
C GLY A 464 -25.73 4.93 -11.14
N SER A 465 -26.21 5.20 -12.37
CA SER A 465 -26.48 6.48 -13.06
C SER A 465 -25.67 7.70 -12.62
#